data_43c35ab5a7e41948191aed412ce5ee7b
#
_entry.id   43c35ab5a7e41948191aed412ce5ee7b
#
_cell.length_a   1.000
_cell.length_b   1.000
_cell.length_c   1.000
_cell.angle_alpha   90.00
_cell.angle_beta   90.00
_cell.angle_gamma   90.00
#
_symmetry.space_group_name_H-M   'P 1'
#
loop_
_entity.id
_entity.type
_entity.pdbx_description
1 polymer ?
#
loop_
_entity_poly.entity_id
_entity_poly.type
_entity_poly.pdbx_seq_one_letter_code
_entity_poly.pdbx_strand_id
1 'polypeptide(L)'
;MDDIYYERILNRIIQGRLRLRLGDLVLFINEPSLEILEESFEKYDEAYKKAYFSGVYIEQEILEVLVENDLWSPIDEKRIKELTDDIENDKVEAFKEFLDKKKLRQIKFRIKQREQQIAEHTWKKNQLDHLSCTGVASFARRSWILSQTTTTEDGSIFNFDKISLTRVLDLYSSNTVSNEDIRRIARTDPWRSMWHASKKRALPFGSDSVRMSKDQLNLTSYSAMYDNVHESPDAPSEQVVEDDVCLDGWFITQRRKREKEKKEQQVNDMLGNGKVANSQEVFLMANSQDKAKEILDLNDPLSRSIIEQRNAAIDNTEGNMHFKELPDMKQERMISAVNSAKTATKRRGK
;
A
#
# COMPACT_ATOMS: atom_id res chain seq x y z
N MET A 1 -10.65 28.28 -12.69
CA MET A 1 -9.18 28.09 -12.73
C MET A 1 -8.80 26.62 -12.76
N ASP A 2 -9.56 25.75 -12.14
CA ASP A 2 -9.24 24.31 -12.04
C ASP A 2 -9.26 23.59 -13.40
N ASP A 3 -10.18 23.91 -14.30
CA ASP A 3 -10.32 23.21 -15.59
C ASP A 3 -9.08 23.40 -16.49
N ILE A 4 -8.54 24.61 -16.58
CA ILE A 4 -7.32 24.90 -17.36
C ILE A 4 -6.10 24.15 -16.78
N TYR A 5 -6.04 24.01 -15.46
CA TYR A 5 -4.97 23.23 -14.79
C TYR A 5 -5.02 21.75 -15.21
N TYR A 6 -6.19 21.13 -15.13
CA TYR A 6 -6.35 19.71 -15.52
C TYR A 6 -6.18 19.48 -17.01
N GLU A 7 -6.62 20.42 -17.87
CA GLU A 7 -6.34 20.35 -19.31
C GLU A 7 -4.83 20.40 -19.61
N ARG A 8 -4.07 21.21 -18.89
CA ARG A 8 -2.60 21.27 -19.03
C ARG A 8 -1.94 19.96 -18.61
N ILE A 9 -2.38 19.37 -17.49
CA ILE A 9 -1.88 18.08 -17.05
C ILE A 9 -2.23 16.99 -18.07
N LEU A 10 -3.48 16.94 -18.52
CA LEU A 10 -3.91 15.97 -19.53
C LEU A 10 -3.09 16.10 -20.83
N ASN A 11 -2.89 17.32 -21.33
CA ASN A 11 -2.06 17.55 -22.51
C ASN A 11 -0.61 17.09 -22.31
N ARG A 12 -0.05 17.30 -21.11
CA ARG A 12 1.27 16.79 -20.75
C ARG A 12 1.30 15.25 -20.77
N ILE A 13 0.32 14.61 -20.16
CA ILE A 13 0.20 13.15 -20.15
C ILE A 13 0.07 12.60 -21.57
N ILE A 14 -0.80 13.19 -22.39
CA ILE A 14 -0.99 12.77 -23.79
C ILE A 14 0.32 12.88 -24.57
N GLN A 15 1.09 13.95 -24.38
CA GLN A 15 2.37 14.14 -25.07
C GLN A 15 3.49 13.19 -24.54
N GLY A 16 3.35 12.61 -23.34
CA GLY A 16 4.35 11.74 -22.72
C GLY A 16 5.66 12.46 -22.41
N ARG A 17 5.67 13.77 -22.24
CA ARG A 17 6.86 14.56 -21.94
C ARG A 17 6.57 15.77 -21.06
N LEU A 18 7.51 16.10 -20.19
CA LEU A 18 7.44 17.29 -19.34
C LEU A 18 8.10 18.47 -20.05
N ARG A 19 7.35 19.57 -20.24
CA ARG A 19 7.89 20.84 -20.70
C ARG A 19 8.28 21.70 -19.51
N LEU A 20 9.55 22.05 -19.41
CA LEU A 20 10.10 22.97 -18.40
C LEU A 20 10.46 24.29 -19.03
N ARG A 21 10.19 25.40 -18.34
CA ARG A 21 10.64 26.74 -18.75
C ARG A 21 11.58 27.31 -17.69
N LEU A 22 12.77 27.67 -18.12
CA LEU A 22 13.83 28.24 -17.31
C LEU A 22 14.23 29.60 -17.90
N GLY A 23 13.49 30.67 -17.51
CA GLY A 23 13.61 31.96 -18.16
C GLY A 23 13.16 31.88 -19.62
N ASP A 24 14.07 32.19 -20.54
CA ASP A 24 13.80 32.09 -21.98
C ASP A 24 14.07 30.72 -22.59
N LEU A 25 14.69 29.82 -21.82
CA LEU A 25 14.99 28.47 -22.25
C LEU A 25 13.81 27.54 -22.01
N VAL A 26 13.42 26.79 -23.04
CA VAL A 26 12.41 25.74 -22.97
C VAL A 26 13.10 24.41 -23.14
N LEU A 27 12.86 23.50 -22.19
CA LEU A 27 13.39 22.14 -22.18
C LEU A 27 12.22 21.15 -22.18
N PHE A 28 12.45 20.01 -22.81
CA PHE A 28 11.55 18.87 -22.77
C PHE A 28 12.27 17.70 -22.15
N ILE A 29 11.65 17.08 -21.13
CA ILE A 29 12.11 15.82 -20.55
C ILE A 29 11.20 14.74 -21.09
N ASN A 30 11.80 13.84 -21.88
CA ASN A 30 11.11 12.70 -22.49
C ASN A 30 11.22 11.46 -21.59
N GLU A 31 10.33 10.48 -21.78
CA GLU A 31 10.49 9.18 -21.15
C GLU A 31 11.72 8.47 -21.71
N PRO A 32 12.50 7.77 -20.85
CA PRO A 32 13.68 7.03 -21.32
C PRO A 32 13.24 5.82 -22.18
N SER A 33 13.97 5.56 -23.27
CA SER A 33 13.82 4.31 -24.02
C SER A 33 14.33 3.12 -23.18
N LEU A 34 13.93 1.89 -23.60
CA LEU A 34 14.42 0.68 -22.94
C LEU A 34 15.97 0.57 -22.99
N GLU A 35 16.58 1.02 -24.07
CA GLU A 35 18.04 1.07 -24.21
C GLU A 35 18.68 2.00 -23.18
N ILE A 36 18.13 3.22 -23.03
CA ILE A 36 18.57 4.16 -21.99
C ILE A 36 18.39 3.58 -20.59
N LEU A 37 17.28 2.87 -20.36
CA LEU A 37 17.05 2.21 -19.06
C LEU A 37 18.08 1.11 -18.80
N GLU A 38 18.40 0.29 -19.78
CA GLU A 38 19.40 -0.78 -19.68
C GLU A 38 20.79 -0.20 -19.38
N GLU A 39 21.26 0.75 -20.19
CA GLU A 39 22.53 1.44 -19.95
C GLU A 39 22.58 2.16 -18.59
N SER A 40 21.44 2.61 -18.09
CA SER A 40 21.34 3.25 -16.77
C SER A 40 21.72 2.31 -15.62
N PHE A 41 21.48 1.01 -15.76
CA PHE A 41 21.91 0.02 -14.75
C PHE A 41 23.42 -0.14 -14.75
N GLU A 42 24.06 -0.10 -15.91
CA GLU A 42 25.53 -0.11 -15.99
C GLU A 42 26.12 1.11 -15.26
N LYS A 43 25.52 2.29 -15.47
CA LYS A 43 25.94 3.52 -14.78
C LYS A 43 25.74 3.45 -13.27
N TYR A 44 24.68 2.82 -12.83
CA TYR A 44 24.46 2.53 -11.41
C TYR A 44 25.58 1.64 -10.86
N ASP A 45 25.88 0.52 -11.52
CA ASP A 45 26.89 -0.44 -11.09
C ASP A 45 28.29 0.15 -11.07
N GLU A 46 28.66 0.93 -12.10
CA GLU A 46 29.93 1.67 -12.15
C GLU A 46 30.06 2.62 -10.96
N ALA A 47 29.02 3.42 -10.69
CA ALA A 47 29.03 4.40 -9.61
C ALA A 47 29.05 3.72 -8.23
N TYR A 48 28.29 2.62 -8.06
CA TYR A 48 28.29 1.84 -6.83
C TYR A 48 29.67 1.26 -6.52
N LYS A 49 30.30 0.58 -7.50
CA LYS A 49 31.65 0.01 -7.36
C LYS A 49 32.67 1.09 -7.03
N LYS A 50 32.61 2.23 -7.74
CA LYS A 50 33.52 3.36 -7.48
C LYS A 50 33.33 3.90 -6.06
N ALA A 51 32.12 4.09 -5.60
CA ALA A 51 31.81 4.55 -4.25
C ALA A 51 32.31 3.55 -3.19
N TYR A 52 32.03 2.27 -3.37
CA TYR A 52 32.45 1.20 -2.46
C TYR A 52 33.98 1.13 -2.32
N PHE A 53 34.73 1.11 -3.43
CA PHE A 53 36.20 1.10 -3.39
C PHE A 53 36.82 2.43 -2.91
N SER A 54 36.04 3.51 -2.90
CA SER A 54 36.46 4.80 -2.32
C SER A 54 36.20 4.91 -0.83
N GLY A 55 35.62 3.85 -0.19
CA GLY A 55 35.34 3.83 1.24
C GLY A 55 34.07 4.59 1.62
N VAL A 56 33.14 4.77 0.68
CA VAL A 56 31.78 5.27 0.98
C VAL A 56 30.98 4.19 1.73
N TYR A 57 30.21 4.58 2.72
CA TYR A 57 29.41 3.67 3.52
C TYR A 57 28.46 2.83 2.70
N ILE A 58 28.27 1.56 3.07
CA ILE A 58 27.17 0.76 2.55
C ILE A 58 25.88 1.10 3.31
N GLU A 59 24.74 0.71 2.77
CA GLU A 59 23.42 1.01 3.33
C GLU A 59 23.26 0.51 4.77
N GLN A 60 23.81 -0.66 5.07
CA GLN A 60 23.76 -1.25 6.41
C GLN A 60 24.57 -0.43 7.42
N GLU A 61 25.76 0.04 7.06
CA GLU A 61 26.57 0.91 7.91
C GLU A 61 25.87 2.25 8.19
N ILE A 62 25.18 2.81 7.19
CA ILE A 62 24.37 4.04 7.37
C ILE A 62 23.24 3.79 8.38
N LEU A 63 22.56 2.63 8.31
CA LEU A 63 21.54 2.30 9.29
C LEU A 63 22.12 2.16 10.71
N GLU A 64 23.29 1.56 10.86
CA GLU A 64 23.99 1.47 12.13
C GLU A 64 24.33 2.88 12.67
N VAL A 65 24.85 3.76 11.85
CA VAL A 65 25.13 5.18 12.20
C VAL A 65 23.86 5.90 12.64
N LEU A 66 22.74 5.70 11.95
CA LEU A 66 21.44 6.30 12.32
C LEU A 66 20.94 5.80 13.67
N VAL A 67 21.10 4.52 13.97
CA VAL A 67 20.71 3.89 15.24
C VAL A 67 21.61 4.36 16.38
N GLU A 68 22.94 4.35 16.19
CA GLU A 68 23.93 4.77 17.18
C GLU A 68 23.78 6.25 17.60
N ASN A 69 23.30 7.09 16.68
CA ASN A 69 23.09 8.51 16.94
C ASN A 69 21.65 8.86 17.31
N ASP A 70 20.80 7.87 17.62
CA ASP A 70 19.37 8.05 17.97
C ASP A 70 18.56 8.83 16.91
N LEU A 71 18.98 8.81 15.65
CA LEU A 71 18.31 9.49 14.55
C LEU A 71 17.16 8.67 13.98
N TRP A 72 17.27 7.34 14.06
CA TRP A 72 16.26 6.38 13.62
C TRP A 72 16.38 5.08 14.43
N SER A 73 15.27 4.34 14.56
CA SER A 73 15.25 3.08 15.29
C SER A 73 14.30 2.06 14.65
N PRO A 74 14.44 0.74 14.93
CA PRO A 74 13.47 -0.27 14.53
C PRO A 74 12.04 0.00 15.06
N ILE A 75 11.89 0.81 16.10
CA ILE A 75 10.58 1.25 16.63
C ILE A 75 9.89 2.17 15.61
N ASP A 76 10.65 3.03 14.92
CA ASP A 76 10.13 3.90 13.85
C ASP A 76 9.58 3.05 12.68
N GLU A 77 10.25 1.95 12.31
CA GLU A 77 9.76 1.01 11.28
C GLU A 77 8.42 0.36 11.68
N LYS A 78 8.34 -0.08 12.94
CA LYS A 78 7.08 -0.64 13.48
C LYS A 78 5.98 0.43 13.48
N ARG A 79 6.33 1.67 13.84
CA ARG A 79 5.39 2.79 13.85
C ARG A 79 4.86 3.13 12.46
N ILE A 80 5.72 3.11 11.43
CA ILE A 80 5.30 3.28 10.02
C ILE A 80 4.26 2.22 9.65
N LYS A 81 4.50 0.95 10.01
CA LYS A 81 3.56 -0.13 9.73
C LYS A 81 2.22 0.07 10.44
N GLU A 82 2.24 0.39 11.73
CA GLU A 82 1.03 0.69 12.51
C GLU A 82 0.23 1.85 11.91
N LEU A 83 0.91 2.93 11.53
CA LEU A 83 0.27 4.09 10.90
C LEU A 83 -0.33 3.74 9.53
N THR A 84 0.32 2.86 8.77
CA THR A 84 -0.19 2.38 7.48
C THR A 84 -1.45 1.55 7.66
N ASP A 85 -1.47 0.63 8.62
CA ASP A 85 -2.65 -0.17 8.97
C ASP A 85 -3.80 0.71 9.48
N ASP A 86 -3.47 1.72 10.27
CA ASP A 86 -4.42 2.71 10.76
C ASP A 86 -5.03 3.54 9.62
N ILE A 87 -4.24 3.96 8.61
CA ILE A 87 -4.75 4.66 7.42
C ILE A 87 -5.72 3.77 6.64
N GLU A 88 -5.42 2.48 6.48
CA GLU A 88 -6.37 1.56 5.85
C GLU A 88 -7.68 1.46 6.61
N ASN A 89 -7.64 1.42 7.95
CA ASN A 89 -8.83 1.39 8.79
C ASN A 89 -9.62 2.70 8.70
N ASP A 90 -8.92 3.85 8.67
CA ASP A 90 -9.55 5.16 8.47
C ASP A 90 -10.25 5.25 7.10
N LYS A 91 -9.64 4.72 6.03
CA LYS A 91 -10.27 4.67 4.71
C LYS A 91 -11.53 3.82 4.70
N VAL A 92 -11.53 2.68 5.41
CA VAL A 92 -12.74 1.84 5.59
C VAL A 92 -13.81 2.58 6.39
N GLU A 93 -13.43 3.34 7.44
CA GLU A 93 -14.35 4.19 8.20
C GLU A 93 -14.95 5.30 7.31
N ALA A 94 -14.13 5.95 6.48
CA ALA A 94 -14.58 6.96 5.52
C ALA A 94 -15.61 6.41 4.54
N PHE A 95 -15.39 5.20 4.03
CA PHE A 95 -16.36 4.50 3.18
C PHE A 95 -17.68 4.25 3.90
N LYS A 96 -17.67 3.86 5.18
CA LYS A 96 -18.90 3.61 5.96
C LYS A 96 -19.65 4.90 6.30
N GLU A 97 -18.93 6.00 6.51
CA GLU A 97 -19.47 7.28 6.97
C GLU A 97 -19.56 8.33 5.83
N PHE A 98 -19.56 7.89 4.57
CA PHE A 98 -19.49 8.78 3.39
C PHE A 98 -20.61 9.82 3.31
N LEU A 99 -21.76 9.55 3.92
CA LEU A 99 -22.91 10.49 3.98
C LEU A 99 -22.72 11.61 5.02
N ASP A 100 -21.92 11.37 6.08
CA ASP A 100 -21.64 12.39 7.11
C ASP A 100 -20.43 13.24 6.72
N LYS A 101 -20.69 14.36 6.06
CA LYS A 101 -19.63 15.30 5.60
C LYS A 101 -18.74 15.80 6.74
N LYS A 102 -19.23 15.89 7.99
CA LYS A 102 -18.43 16.36 9.13
C LYS A 102 -17.44 15.28 9.58
N LYS A 103 -17.92 14.06 9.76
CA LYS A 103 -17.06 12.91 10.08
C LYS A 103 -16.05 12.66 8.98
N LEU A 104 -16.47 12.68 7.72
CA LEU A 104 -15.59 12.48 6.57
C LEU A 104 -14.42 13.48 6.54
N ARG A 105 -14.68 14.76 6.84
CA ARG A 105 -13.61 15.77 6.96
C ARG A 105 -12.62 15.46 8.10
N GLN A 106 -13.14 15.01 9.24
CA GLN A 106 -12.29 14.62 10.38
C GLN A 106 -11.42 13.41 10.05
N ILE A 107 -12.00 12.39 9.39
CA ILE A 107 -11.26 11.19 8.97
C ILE A 107 -10.17 11.57 7.96
N LYS A 108 -10.48 12.35 6.93
CA LYS A 108 -9.49 12.83 5.95
C LYS A 108 -8.36 13.63 6.59
N PHE A 109 -8.67 14.46 7.58
CA PHE A 109 -7.66 15.19 8.34
C PHE A 109 -6.75 14.25 9.12
N ARG A 110 -7.32 13.22 9.78
CA ARG A 110 -6.57 12.19 10.50
C ARG A 110 -5.66 11.39 9.58
N ILE A 111 -6.15 10.98 8.39
CA ILE A 111 -5.34 10.31 7.37
C ILE A 111 -4.15 11.19 6.99
N LYS A 112 -4.39 12.46 6.66
CA LYS A 112 -3.32 13.40 6.28
C LYS A 112 -2.28 13.58 7.38
N GLN A 113 -2.69 13.64 8.66
CA GLN A 113 -1.75 13.70 9.78
C GLN A 113 -0.89 12.44 9.87
N ARG A 114 -1.49 11.24 9.66
CA ARG A 114 -0.75 9.97 9.69
C ARG A 114 0.20 9.85 8.50
N GLU A 115 -0.21 10.25 7.31
CA GLU A 115 0.66 10.31 6.12
C GLU A 115 1.86 11.24 6.37
N GLN A 116 1.64 12.37 7.02
CA GLN A 116 2.72 13.28 7.40
C GLN A 116 3.68 12.64 8.41
N GLN A 117 3.17 11.93 9.42
CA GLN A 117 4.01 11.18 10.37
C GLN A 117 4.82 10.09 9.67
N ILE A 118 4.21 9.34 8.74
CA ILE A 118 4.93 8.35 7.92
C ILE A 118 6.05 9.02 7.12
N ALA A 119 5.77 10.16 6.49
CA ALA A 119 6.77 10.91 5.74
C ALA A 119 7.93 11.38 6.65
N GLU A 120 7.64 11.84 7.86
CA GLU A 120 8.66 12.24 8.85
C GLU A 120 9.55 11.05 9.28
N HIS A 121 8.96 9.90 9.62
CA HIS A 121 9.72 8.69 9.97
C HIS A 121 10.54 8.17 8.79
N THR A 122 9.97 8.18 7.57
CA THR A 122 10.67 7.79 6.35
C THR A 122 11.82 8.74 6.03
N TRP A 123 11.63 10.04 6.23
CA TRP A 123 12.68 11.03 6.06
C TRP A 123 13.84 10.79 7.03
N LYS A 124 13.57 10.50 8.32
CA LYS A 124 14.60 10.14 9.31
C LYS A 124 15.45 8.96 8.85
N LYS A 125 14.81 7.94 8.27
CA LYS A 125 15.50 6.76 7.73
C LYS A 125 16.43 7.10 6.57
N ASN A 126 15.98 7.98 5.68
CA ASN A 126 16.64 8.24 4.40
C ASN A 126 17.52 9.51 4.40
N GLN A 127 17.60 10.23 5.53
CA GLN A 127 18.31 11.51 5.59
C GLN A 127 19.80 11.43 5.23
N LEU A 128 20.44 10.28 5.46
CA LEU A 128 21.83 10.02 5.15
C LEU A 128 22.04 9.16 3.90
N ASP A 129 21.00 8.82 3.13
CA ASP A 129 21.11 8.00 1.91
C ASP A 129 22.14 8.53 0.92
N HIS A 130 22.26 9.85 0.81
CA HIS A 130 23.22 10.50 -0.07
C HIS A 130 24.70 10.19 0.27
N LEU A 131 24.98 9.68 1.48
CA LEU A 131 26.28 9.25 1.95
C LEU A 131 26.52 7.75 1.75
N SER A 132 25.53 7.02 1.23
CA SER A 132 25.64 5.59 0.96
C SER A 132 26.07 5.28 -0.47
N CYS A 133 26.65 4.11 -0.69
CA CYS A 133 26.98 3.60 -2.02
C CYS A 133 25.75 3.54 -2.93
N THR A 134 24.61 3.07 -2.39
CA THR A 134 23.32 3.02 -3.08
C THR A 134 22.78 4.40 -3.42
N GLY A 135 22.89 5.36 -2.52
CA GLY A 135 22.46 6.73 -2.75
C GLY A 135 23.26 7.43 -3.84
N VAL A 136 24.60 7.30 -3.78
CA VAL A 136 25.51 7.81 -4.82
C VAL A 136 25.21 7.18 -6.18
N ALA A 137 25.07 5.87 -6.24
CA ALA A 137 24.75 5.14 -7.47
C ALA A 137 23.37 5.51 -8.04
N SER A 138 22.35 5.63 -7.17
CA SER A 138 21.01 6.06 -7.56
C SER A 138 20.99 7.50 -8.09
N PHE A 139 21.78 8.38 -7.50
CA PHE A 139 21.91 9.74 -8.00
C PHE A 139 22.61 9.77 -9.37
N ALA A 140 23.71 9.02 -9.53
CA ALA A 140 24.42 8.90 -10.81
C ALA A 140 23.49 8.36 -11.92
N ARG A 141 22.74 7.31 -11.64
CA ARG A 141 21.76 6.73 -12.57
C ARG A 141 20.70 7.74 -12.98
N ARG A 142 20.04 8.40 -12.02
CA ARG A 142 18.99 9.40 -12.30
C ARG A 142 19.55 10.58 -13.10
N SER A 143 20.73 11.03 -12.74
CA SER A 143 21.43 12.12 -13.42
C SER A 143 21.72 11.76 -14.87
N TRP A 144 22.20 10.53 -15.09
CA TRP A 144 22.51 10.05 -16.42
C TRP A 144 21.26 9.93 -17.29
N ILE A 145 20.18 9.29 -16.78
CA ILE A 145 18.89 9.22 -17.49
C ILE A 145 18.42 10.61 -17.89
N LEU A 146 18.41 11.57 -16.95
CA LEU A 146 17.97 12.93 -17.23
C LEU A 146 18.83 13.60 -18.32
N SER A 147 20.13 13.37 -18.32
CA SER A 147 21.04 13.91 -19.33
C SER A 147 20.76 13.37 -20.74
N GLN A 148 20.31 12.12 -20.85
CA GLN A 148 19.99 11.47 -22.12
C GLN A 148 18.57 11.79 -22.62
N THR A 149 17.66 12.14 -21.71
CA THR A 149 16.22 12.35 -22.02
C THR A 149 15.82 13.81 -22.13
N THR A 150 16.70 14.74 -21.71
CA THR A 150 16.40 16.18 -21.81
C THR A 150 16.77 16.72 -23.20
N THR A 151 15.79 17.32 -23.85
CA THR A 151 15.94 17.89 -25.19
C THR A 151 15.55 19.38 -25.23
N THR A 152 16.07 20.10 -26.20
CA THR A 152 15.69 21.47 -26.55
C THR A 152 14.45 21.49 -27.46
N GLU A 153 13.98 22.66 -27.84
CA GLU A 153 12.78 22.82 -28.71
C GLU A 153 12.99 22.22 -30.13
N ASP A 154 14.23 22.19 -30.60
CA ASP A 154 14.61 21.61 -31.89
C ASP A 154 14.81 20.08 -31.83
N GLY A 155 14.63 19.47 -30.66
CA GLY A 155 14.74 18.03 -30.42
C GLY A 155 16.18 17.54 -30.21
N SER A 156 17.18 18.43 -30.20
CA SER A 156 18.55 18.04 -29.86
C SER A 156 18.72 17.77 -28.37
N ILE A 157 19.62 16.86 -28.00
CA ILE A 157 19.96 16.58 -26.60
C ILE A 157 20.53 17.85 -25.98
N PHE A 158 20.02 18.20 -24.78
CA PHE A 158 20.44 19.41 -24.09
C PHE A 158 21.82 19.23 -23.45
N ASN A 159 22.72 20.19 -23.70
CA ASN A 159 24.01 20.24 -23.05
C ASN A 159 23.94 21.01 -21.71
N PHE A 160 24.29 20.35 -20.62
CA PHE A 160 24.23 20.87 -19.25
C PHE A 160 25.40 21.78 -18.85
N ASP A 161 26.22 22.27 -19.79
CA ASP A 161 27.36 23.15 -19.47
C ASP A 161 26.94 24.48 -18.80
N LYS A 162 25.74 24.98 -19.14
CA LYS A 162 25.24 26.27 -18.66
C LYS A 162 24.25 26.17 -17.51
N ILE A 163 23.62 25.04 -17.31
CA ILE A 163 22.59 24.81 -16.30
C ILE A 163 22.93 23.56 -15.54
N SER A 164 22.95 23.67 -14.20
CA SER A 164 23.18 22.52 -13.34
C SER A 164 22.10 21.45 -13.54
N LEU A 165 22.52 20.24 -13.78
CA LEU A 165 21.66 19.06 -13.88
C LEU A 165 20.82 18.87 -12.62
N THR A 166 21.38 19.17 -11.42
CA THR A 166 20.65 19.14 -10.15
C THR A 166 19.45 20.07 -10.16
N ARG A 167 19.57 21.27 -10.72
CA ARG A 167 18.45 22.21 -10.83
C ARG A 167 17.32 21.68 -11.72
N VAL A 168 17.67 20.97 -12.78
CA VAL A 168 16.66 20.35 -13.66
C VAL A 168 16.02 19.15 -12.97
N LEU A 169 16.78 18.37 -12.17
CA LEU A 169 16.26 17.29 -11.32
C LEU A 169 15.23 17.82 -10.29
N ASP A 170 15.54 18.90 -9.61
CA ASP A 170 14.66 19.53 -8.63
C ASP A 170 13.36 20.00 -9.29
N LEU A 171 13.47 20.63 -10.46
CA LEU A 171 12.31 21.06 -11.24
C LEU A 171 11.50 19.89 -11.77
N TYR A 172 12.15 18.81 -12.21
CA TYR A 172 11.46 17.58 -12.60
C TYR A 172 10.66 17.00 -11.44
N SER A 173 11.28 16.89 -10.27
CA SER A 173 10.66 16.35 -9.06
C SER A 173 9.46 17.21 -8.58
N SER A 174 9.61 18.54 -8.61
CA SER A 174 8.55 19.46 -8.20
C SER A 174 7.38 19.56 -9.21
N ASN A 175 7.56 19.07 -10.43
CA ASN A 175 6.52 18.99 -11.45
C ASN A 175 5.93 17.58 -11.63
N THR A 176 6.15 16.66 -10.70
CA THR A 176 5.52 15.33 -10.73
C THR A 176 4.00 15.47 -10.59
N VAL A 177 3.25 14.77 -11.44
CA VAL A 177 1.77 14.76 -11.37
C VAL A 177 1.35 13.89 -10.19
N SER A 178 0.44 14.40 -9.36
CA SER A 178 -0.09 13.63 -8.23
C SER A 178 -1.04 12.53 -8.69
N ASN A 179 -1.13 11.44 -7.93
CA ASN A 179 -2.11 10.39 -8.20
C ASN A 179 -3.55 10.92 -8.10
N GLU A 180 -3.82 11.89 -7.22
CA GLU A 180 -5.12 12.53 -7.08
C GLU A 180 -5.52 13.26 -8.37
N ASP A 181 -4.58 14.01 -8.96
CA ASP A 181 -4.83 14.71 -10.25
C ASP A 181 -5.10 13.72 -11.38
N ILE A 182 -4.30 12.63 -11.47
CA ILE A 182 -4.50 11.60 -12.50
C ILE A 182 -5.86 10.91 -12.30
N ARG A 183 -6.23 10.57 -11.07
CA ARG A 183 -7.54 9.96 -10.75
C ARG A 183 -8.69 10.90 -11.11
N ARG A 184 -8.57 12.18 -10.82
CA ARG A 184 -9.57 13.17 -11.21
C ARG A 184 -9.71 13.27 -12.73
N ILE A 185 -8.60 13.34 -13.48
CA ILE A 185 -8.61 13.33 -14.94
C ILE A 185 -9.27 12.06 -15.48
N ALA A 186 -8.96 10.89 -14.88
CA ALA A 186 -9.54 9.61 -15.30
C ALA A 186 -11.07 9.54 -15.19
N ARG A 187 -11.68 10.38 -14.33
CA ARG A 187 -13.14 10.45 -14.09
C ARG A 187 -13.84 11.55 -14.88
N THR A 188 -13.10 12.54 -15.39
CA THR A 188 -13.68 13.77 -15.95
C THR A 188 -13.44 13.90 -17.45
N ASP A 189 -14.29 14.66 -18.12
CA ASP A 189 -14.07 15.07 -19.49
C ASP A 189 -12.96 16.15 -19.57
N PRO A 190 -12.21 16.23 -20.67
CA PRO A 190 -12.42 15.52 -21.95
C PRO A 190 -11.86 14.10 -22.01
N TRP A 191 -11.04 13.68 -21.00
CA TRP A 191 -10.39 12.37 -21.03
C TRP A 191 -11.39 11.21 -21.06
N ARG A 192 -12.45 11.28 -20.26
CA ARG A 192 -13.46 10.21 -20.18
C ARG A 192 -14.08 9.90 -21.53
N SER A 193 -14.42 10.92 -22.28
CA SER A 193 -14.92 10.78 -23.65
C SER A 193 -13.89 10.16 -24.60
N MET A 194 -12.61 10.56 -24.49
CA MET A 194 -11.51 9.97 -25.27
C MET A 194 -11.31 8.50 -24.91
N TRP A 195 -11.36 8.16 -23.63
CA TRP A 195 -11.23 6.78 -23.13
C TRP A 195 -12.34 5.87 -23.68
N HIS A 196 -13.59 6.30 -23.64
CA HIS A 196 -14.71 5.54 -24.19
C HIS A 196 -14.60 5.37 -25.71
N ALA A 197 -14.18 6.41 -26.42
CA ALA A 197 -13.94 6.33 -27.85
C ALA A 197 -12.80 5.37 -28.20
N SER A 198 -11.78 5.26 -27.35
CA SER A 198 -10.61 4.39 -27.55
C SER A 198 -10.93 2.90 -27.46
N LYS A 199 -12.04 2.50 -26.84
CA LYS A 199 -12.52 1.09 -26.88
C LYS A 199 -12.80 0.61 -28.31
N LYS A 200 -12.99 1.55 -29.25
CA LYS A 200 -13.17 1.27 -30.70
C LYS A 200 -12.03 1.78 -31.57
N ARG A 201 -11.09 2.54 -31.01
CA ARG A 201 -9.96 3.18 -31.71
C ARG A 201 -8.73 3.17 -30.79
N ALA A 202 -7.57 3.53 -31.32
CA ALA A 202 -6.37 3.66 -30.50
C ALA A 202 -6.47 4.85 -29.52
N LEU A 203 -5.79 4.74 -28.37
CA LEU A 203 -5.60 5.86 -27.43
C LEU A 203 -4.81 7.00 -28.12
N PRO A 204 -4.96 8.25 -27.66
CA PRO A 204 -4.25 9.40 -28.24
C PRO A 204 -2.72 9.25 -28.29
N PHE A 205 -2.14 8.46 -27.36
CA PHE A 205 -0.71 8.16 -27.26
C PHE A 205 -0.35 6.73 -27.71
N GLY A 206 -1.27 6.00 -28.34
CA GLY A 206 -1.06 4.63 -28.78
C GLY A 206 -1.48 3.58 -27.74
N SER A 207 -1.41 2.31 -28.10
CA SER A 207 -1.83 1.15 -27.27
C SER A 207 -0.67 0.29 -26.77
N ASP A 208 0.57 0.63 -27.16
CA ASP A 208 1.75 -0.14 -26.76
C ASP A 208 2.20 0.28 -25.35
N SER A 209 1.88 -0.56 -24.37
CA SER A 209 2.19 -0.29 -22.95
C SER A 209 3.70 -0.16 -22.66
N VAL A 210 4.55 -0.75 -23.50
CA VAL A 210 6.01 -0.65 -23.34
C VAL A 210 6.52 0.75 -23.65
N ARG A 211 5.79 1.49 -24.52
CA ARG A 211 6.13 2.85 -24.94
C ARG A 211 5.39 3.93 -24.17
N MET A 212 4.47 3.55 -23.29
CA MET A 212 3.71 4.51 -22.49
C MET A 212 4.58 5.06 -21.37
N SER A 213 4.44 6.36 -21.13
CA SER A 213 5.00 6.99 -19.93
C SER A 213 4.32 6.47 -18.66
N LYS A 214 4.98 6.63 -17.51
CA LYS A 214 4.40 6.26 -16.21
C LYS A 214 3.05 6.95 -15.97
N ASP A 215 2.93 8.22 -16.32
CA ASP A 215 1.69 8.98 -16.15
C ASP A 215 0.59 8.46 -17.10
N GLN A 216 0.93 8.06 -18.32
CA GLN A 216 0.00 7.43 -19.28
C GLN A 216 -0.48 6.06 -18.78
N LEU A 217 0.42 5.23 -18.25
CA LEU A 217 0.06 3.94 -17.64
C LEU A 217 -0.85 4.13 -16.42
N ASN A 218 -0.55 5.09 -15.57
CA ASN A 218 -1.40 5.40 -14.42
C ASN A 218 -2.80 5.87 -14.86
N LEU A 219 -2.88 6.75 -15.85
CA LEU A 219 -4.14 7.27 -16.36
C LEU A 219 -5.01 6.15 -16.96
N THR A 220 -4.41 5.26 -17.75
CA THR A 220 -5.13 4.10 -18.32
C THR A 220 -5.56 3.11 -17.24
N SER A 221 -4.70 2.84 -16.25
CA SER A 221 -5.00 1.96 -15.14
C SER A 221 -6.15 2.48 -14.28
N TYR A 222 -6.16 3.78 -13.94
CA TYR A 222 -7.27 4.38 -13.22
C TYR A 222 -8.55 4.41 -14.05
N SER A 223 -8.47 4.68 -15.36
CA SER A 223 -9.63 4.64 -16.24
C SER A 223 -10.28 3.26 -16.29
N ALA A 224 -9.46 2.20 -16.43
CA ALA A 224 -9.93 0.81 -16.38
C ALA A 224 -10.48 0.44 -14.97
N MET A 225 -9.84 0.95 -13.91
CA MET A 225 -10.34 0.76 -12.54
C MET A 225 -11.75 1.35 -12.37
N TYR A 226 -12.01 2.57 -12.84
CA TYR A 226 -13.34 3.18 -12.76
C TYR A 226 -14.38 2.43 -13.60
N ASP A 227 -14.01 1.95 -14.80
CA ASP A 227 -14.91 1.08 -15.59
C ASP A 227 -15.28 -0.18 -14.80
N ASN A 228 -14.29 -0.86 -14.22
CA ASN A 228 -14.53 -2.06 -13.40
C ASN A 228 -15.38 -1.80 -12.17
N VAL A 229 -15.24 -0.62 -11.54
CA VAL A 229 -16.08 -0.22 -10.40
C VAL A 229 -17.54 -0.07 -10.84
N HIS A 230 -17.80 0.63 -11.96
CA HIS A 230 -19.16 0.82 -12.45
C HIS A 230 -19.81 -0.47 -12.98
N GLU A 231 -19.02 -1.41 -13.49
CA GLU A 231 -19.49 -2.72 -13.99
C GLU A 231 -19.65 -3.75 -12.86
N SER A 232 -19.17 -3.45 -11.64
CA SER A 232 -19.25 -4.39 -10.50
C SER A 232 -20.70 -4.57 -10.03
N PRO A 233 -21.15 -5.81 -9.74
CA PRO A 233 -22.46 -6.04 -9.12
C PRO A 233 -22.62 -5.34 -7.77
N ASP A 234 -21.52 -5.18 -7.03
CA ASP A 234 -21.46 -4.52 -5.72
C ASP A 234 -20.97 -3.06 -5.85
N ALA A 235 -21.23 -2.40 -7.00
CA ALA A 235 -20.78 -1.03 -7.25
C ALA A 235 -21.21 -0.08 -6.12
N PRO A 236 -20.31 0.74 -5.58
CA PRO A 236 -20.66 1.72 -4.58
C PRO A 236 -21.45 2.88 -5.21
N SER A 237 -22.06 3.73 -4.36
CA SER A 237 -22.76 4.93 -4.85
C SER A 237 -21.80 5.89 -5.55
N GLU A 238 -22.33 6.71 -6.47
CA GLU A 238 -21.54 7.72 -7.21
C GLU A 238 -20.76 8.65 -6.27
N GLN A 239 -21.37 9.04 -5.15
CA GLN A 239 -20.71 9.86 -4.13
C GLN A 239 -19.44 9.21 -3.55
N VAL A 240 -19.39 7.89 -3.46
CA VAL A 240 -18.20 7.14 -3.03
C VAL A 240 -17.17 7.08 -4.16
N VAL A 241 -17.61 6.93 -5.42
CA VAL A 241 -16.72 6.90 -6.58
C VAL A 241 -16.02 8.25 -6.81
N GLU A 242 -16.72 9.35 -6.53
CA GLU A 242 -16.18 10.70 -6.65
C GLU A 242 -15.14 11.05 -5.57
N ASP A 243 -15.17 10.35 -4.44
CA ASP A 243 -14.28 10.58 -3.30
C ASP A 243 -13.21 9.50 -3.20
N ASP A 244 -11.96 9.85 -3.52
CA ASP A 244 -10.84 8.90 -3.57
C ASP A 244 -10.61 8.15 -2.27
N VAL A 245 -10.78 8.81 -1.11
CA VAL A 245 -10.61 8.16 0.21
C VAL A 245 -11.72 7.14 0.47
N CYS A 246 -12.97 7.49 0.12
CA CYS A 246 -14.10 6.59 0.25
C CYS A 246 -14.00 5.41 -0.71
N LEU A 247 -13.58 5.65 -1.95
CA LEU A 247 -13.40 4.61 -2.95
C LEU A 247 -12.28 3.64 -2.55
N ASP A 248 -11.16 4.14 -2.05
CA ASP A 248 -10.09 3.30 -1.51
C ASP A 248 -10.61 2.44 -0.34
N GLY A 249 -11.40 3.01 0.56
CA GLY A 249 -12.06 2.29 1.66
C GLY A 249 -12.98 1.17 1.19
N TRP A 250 -13.72 1.40 0.09
CA TRP A 250 -14.53 0.35 -0.56
C TRP A 250 -13.64 -0.78 -1.10
N PHE A 251 -12.55 -0.47 -1.81
CA PHE A 251 -11.60 -1.48 -2.31
C PHE A 251 -10.99 -2.31 -1.19
N ILE A 252 -10.58 -1.67 -0.09
CA ILE A 252 -10.04 -2.37 1.09
C ILE A 252 -11.10 -3.30 1.68
N THR A 253 -12.35 -2.85 1.79
CA THR A 253 -13.47 -3.66 2.30
C THR A 253 -13.72 -4.87 1.41
N GLN A 254 -13.73 -4.70 0.08
CA GLN A 254 -13.90 -5.80 -0.88
C GLN A 254 -12.72 -6.78 -0.83
N ARG A 255 -11.49 -6.29 -0.72
CA ARG A 255 -10.29 -7.14 -0.54
C ARG A 255 -10.41 -7.99 0.72
N ARG A 256 -10.70 -7.37 1.88
CA ARG A 256 -10.88 -8.07 3.17
C ARG A 256 -11.99 -9.11 3.13
N LYS A 257 -13.12 -8.80 2.45
CA LYS A 257 -14.23 -9.75 2.24
C LYS A 257 -13.77 -10.97 1.44
N ARG A 258 -13.10 -10.78 0.31
CA ARG A 258 -12.57 -11.87 -0.53
C ARG A 258 -11.52 -12.71 0.18
N GLU A 259 -10.63 -12.09 0.95
CA GLU A 259 -9.62 -12.79 1.76
C GLU A 259 -10.28 -13.66 2.82
N LYS A 260 -11.32 -13.15 3.48
CA LYS A 260 -12.11 -13.90 4.45
C LYS A 260 -12.82 -15.09 3.80
N GLU A 261 -13.53 -14.87 2.70
CA GLU A 261 -14.22 -15.92 1.93
C GLU A 261 -13.23 -17.00 1.46
N LYS A 262 -12.06 -16.60 0.95
CA LYS A 262 -11.01 -17.53 0.53
C LYS A 262 -10.47 -18.36 1.70
N LYS A 263 -10.29 -17.74 2.87
CA LYS A 263 -9.86 -18.46 4.08
C LYS A 263 -10.95 -19.43 4.54
N GLU A 264 -12.21 -19.01 4.57
CA GLU A 264 -13.35 -19.87 4.90
C GLU A 264 -13.47 -21.05 3.92
N GLN A 265 -13.28 -20.82 2.63
CA GLN A 265 -13.28 -21.87 1.63
C GLN A 265 -12.12 -22.86 1.83
N GLN A 266 -10.91 -22.38 2.09
CA GLN A 266 -9.75 -23.23 2.40
C GLN A 266 -10.00 -24.11 3.63
N VAL A 267 -10.62 -23.54 4.66
CA VAL A 267 -10.99 -24.32 5.88
C VAL A 267 -12.07 -25.36 5.54
N ASN A 268 -13.10 -24.98 4.79
CA ASN A 268 -14.15 -25.90 4.37
C ASN A 268 -13.59 -27.05 3.49
N ASP A 269 -12.66 -26.76 2.60
CA ASP A 269 -11.99 -27.76 1.76
C ASP A 269 -11.13 -28.71 2.63
N MET A 270 -10.45 -28.20 3.66
CA MET A 270 -9.70 -29.02 4.63
C MET A 270 -10.65 -29.92 5.45
N LEU A 271 -11.80 -29.37 5.88
CA LEU A 271 -12.81 -30.08 6.65
C LEU A 271 -13.60 -31.08 5.79
N GLY A 272 -13.78 -30.80 4.51
CA GLY A 272 -14.50 -31.63 3.53
C GLY A 272 -13.74 -32.91 3.11
N ASN A 273 -12.45 -33.05 3.47
CA ASN A 273 -11.72 -34.28 3.28
C ASN A 273 -12.34 -35.39 4.17
N GLY A 274 -12.78 -36.49 3.57
CA GLY A 274 -13.59 -37.55 4.20
C GLY A 274 -12.97 -38.19 5.47
N LYS A 275 -11.69 -37.94 5.78
CA LYS A 275 -11.05 -38.31 7.05
C LYS A 275 -11.40 -37.36 8.21
N VAL A 276 -11.86 -36.16 7.90
CA VAL A 276 -12.09 -35.06 8.87
C VAL A 276 -13.59 -34.79 9.03
N ALA A 277 -14.41 -35.10 8.01
CA ALA A 277 -15.84 -34.80 7.95
C ALA A 277 -16.68 -35.42 9.11
N ASN A 278 -16.18 -36.51 9.75
CA ASN A 278 -16.84 -37.15 10.87
C ASN A 278 -16.17 -36.86 12.24
N SER A 279 -15.19 -35.95 12.27
CA SER A 279 -14.48 -35.61 13.51
C SER A 279 -15.24 -34.51 14.26
N GLN A 280 -15.44 -34.70 15.57
CA GLN A 280 -16.06 -33.67 16.42
C GLN A 280 -15.16 -32.44 16.62
N GLU A 281 -13.84 -32.63 16.50
CA GLU A 281 -12.83 -31.57 16.64
C GLU A 281 -11.68 -31.80 15.66
N VAL A 282 -11.17 -30.75 15.04
CA VAL A 282 -10.04 -30.76 14.15
C VAL A 282 -8.98 -29.82 14.70
N PHE A 283 -7.78 -30.33 14.93
CA PHE A 283 -6.64 -29.53 15.37
C PHE A 283 -5.84 -29.08 14.16
N LEU A 284 -5.76 -27.76 13.96
CA LEU A 284 -4.92 -27.13 12.93
C LEU A 284 -3.64 -26.62 13.57
N MET A 285 -2.49 -27.05 13.06
CA MET A 285 -1.20 -26.53 13.52
C MET A 285 -0.89 -25.21 12.78
N ALA A 286 -0.60 -24.18 13.56
CA ALA A 286 -0.16 -22.89 13.03
C ALA A 286 1.37 -22.77 13.17
N ASN A 287 2.02 -22.30 12.11
CA ASN A 287 3.47 -22.09 12.10
C ASN A 287 3.90 -20.73 12.71
N SER A 288 2.93 -19.89 13.11
CA SER A 288 3.17 -18.59 13.75
C SER A 288 1.98 -18.18 14.62
N GLN A 289 2.22 -17.28 15.59
CA GLN A 289 1.18 -16.74 16.47
C GLN A 289 0.08 -16.00 15.68
N ASP A 290 0.44 -15.32 14.60
CA ASP A 290 -0.54 -14.60 13.76
C ASP A 290 -1.46 -15.58 13.03
N LYS A 291 -0.92 -16.68 12.49
CA LYS A 291 -1.73 -17.77 11.90
C LYS A 291 -2.60 -18.46 12.94
N ALA A 292 -2.11 -18.63 14.17
CA ALA A 292 -2.91 -19.20 15.25
C ALA A 292 -4.11 -18.32 15.59
N LYS A 293 -3.94 -16.99 15.65
CA LYS A 293 -5.03 -16.04 15.82
C LYS A 293 -6.03 -16.08 14.67
N GLU A 294 -5.54 -16.10 13.41
CA GLU A 294 -6.40 -16.23 12.24
C GLU A 294 -7.27 -17.48 12.26
N ILE A 295 -6.69 -18.63 12.65
CA ILE A 295 -7.44 -19.90 12.79
C ILE A 295 -8.45 -19.80 13.94
N LEU A 296 -8.08 -19.17 15.06
CA LEU A 296 -8.97 -18.94 16.17
C LEU A 296 -10.17 -18.07 15.79
N ASP A 297 -9.93 -17.04 14.97
CA ASP A 297 -10.97 -16.11 14.48
C ASP A 297 -11.96 -16.75 13.50
N LEU A 298 -11.62 -17.87 12.88
CA LEU A 298 -12.53 -18.65 12.02
C LEU A 298 -13.51 -19.50 12.82
N ASN A 299 -13.25 -19.77 14.11
CA ASN A 299 -14.13 -20.55 14.96
C ASN A 299 -15.36 -19.74 15.39
N ASP A 300 -16.46 -20.42 15.60
CA ASP A 300 -17.65 -19.83 16.19
C ASP A 300 -17.40 -19.37 17.65
N PRO A 301 -18.20 -18.47 18.22
CA PRO A 301 -17.97 -17.93 19.56
C PRO A 301 -17.91 -19.01 20.66
N LEU A 302 -18.65 -20.12 20.48
CA LEU A 302 -18.71 -21.22 21.44
C LEU A 302 -17.42 -22.03 21.38
N SER A 303 -16.91 -22.33 20.19
CA SER A 303 -15.63 -23.01 19.97
C SER A 303 -14.43 -22.17 20.48
N ARG A 304 -14.47 -20.84 20.28
CA ARG A 304 -13.46 -19.93 20.85
C ARG A 304 -13.41 -20.00 22.36
N SER A 305 -14.57 -19.95 23.02
CA SER A 305 -14.65 -20.05 24.48
C SER A 305 -14.10 -21.37 25.00
N ILE A 306 -14.31 -22.49 24.30
CA ILE A 306 -13.77 -23.79 24.64
C ILE A 306 -12.24 -23.81 24.50
N ILE A 307 -11.71 -23.22 23.43
CA ILE A 307 -10.26 -23.14 23.19
C ILE A 307 -9.59 -22.25 24.24
N GLU A 308 -10.16 -21.10 24.56
CA GLU A 308 -9.66 -20.20 25.60
C GLU A 308 -9.62 -20.90 26.98
N GLN A 309 -10.68 -21.63 27.32
CA GLN A 309 -10.73 -22.41 28.57
C GLN A 309 -9.67 -23.54 28.62
N ARG A 310 -9.41 -24.19 27.47
CA ARG A 310 -8.33 -25.18 27.37
C ARG A 310 -6.96 -24.56 27.55
N ASN A 311 -6.70 -23.46 26.86
CA ASN A 311 -5.42 -22.75 26.95
C ASN A 311 -5.17 -22.27 28.38
N ALA A 312 -6.16 -21.68 29.03
CA ALA A 312 -6.06 -21.27 30.42
C ALA A 312 -5.81 -22.48 31.38
N ALA A 313 -6.36 -23.65 31.05
CA ALA A 313 -6.11 -24.87 31.83
C ALA A 313 -4.69 -25.42 31.64
N ILE A 314 -4.17 -25.37 30.39
CA ILE A 314 -2.81 -25.76 30.03
C ILE A 314 -1.78 -24.84 30.69
N ASP A 315 -2.03 -23.51 30.64
CA ASP A 315 -1.17 -22.49 31.25
C ASP A 315 -1.11 -22.65 32.78
N ASN A 316 -2.22 -23.00 33.44
CA ASN A 316 -2.28 -23.23 34.87
C ASN A 316 -1.58 -24.55 35.32
N THR A 317 -1.31 -25.45 34.38
CA THR A 317 -0.63 -26.73 34.66
C THR A 317 0.81 -26.78 34.16
N GLU A 318 1.40 -25.60 33.84
CA GLU A 318 2.75 -25.46 33.30
C GLU A 318 3.03 -26.34 32.07
N GLY A 319 1.99 -26.60 31.26
CA GLY A 319 2.08 -27.39 30.03
C GLY A 319 2.12 -28.91 30.22
N ASN A 320 2.01 -29.42 31.44
CA ASN A 320 2.11 -30.84 31.78
C ASN A 320 0.75 -31.54 31.95
N MET A 321 -0.18 -31.35 31.01
CA MET A 321 -1.48 -32.02 31.09
C MET A 321 -1.55 -33.28 30.21
N HIS A 322 -1.96 -34.39 30.76
CA HIS A 322 -2.20 -35.60 29.99
C HIS A 322 -3.53 -35.50 29.24
N PHE A 323 -3.57 -35.89 27.97
CA PHE A 323 -4.77 -35.82 27.12
C PHE A 323 -5.99 -36.56 27.72
N LYS A 324 -5.74 -37.60 28.54
CA LYS A 324 -6.76 -38.35 29.25
C LYS A 324 -7.45 -37.58 30.38
N GLU A 325 -6.86 -36.51 30.88
CA GLU A 325 -7.40 -35.68 31.99
C GLU A 325 -8.34 -34.59 31.51
N LEU A 326 -8.35 -34.29 30.20
CA LEU A 326 -9.23 -33.31 29.58
C LEU A 326 -10.73 -33.57 29.74
N PRO A 327 -11.22 -34.84 29.63
CA PRO A 327 -12.63 -35.14 29.86
C PRO A 327 -13.06 -34.93 31.31
N ASP A 328 -12.23 -35.32 32.27
CA ASP A 328 -12.54 -35.22 33.70
C ASP A 328 -12.62 -33.77 34.15
N MET A 329 -11.74 -32.91 33.66
CA MET A 329 -11.79 -31.48 33.91
C MET A 329 -13.03 -30.80 33.28
N LYS A 330 -13.52 -31.25 32.12
CA LYS A 330 -14.77 -30.80 31.53
C LYS A 330 -15.95 -31.11 32.43
N GLN A 331 -15.95 -32.31 33.03
CA GLN A 331 -17.02 -32.79 33.90
C GLN A 331 -17.03 -32.02 35.23
N GLU A 332 -15.87 -31.80 35.84
CA GLU A 332 -15.74 -31.01 37.08
C GLU A 332 -16.18 -29.54 36.88
N ARG A 333 -15.84 -28.93 35.75
CA ARG A 333 -16.27 -27.54 35.43
C ARG A 333 -17.75 -27.45 35.14
N MET A 334 -18.36 -28.42 34.45
CA MET A 334 -19.81 -28.46 34.29
C MET A 334 -20.51 -28.55 35.64
N ILE A 335 -20.01 -29.36 36.52
CA ILE A 335 -20.54 -29.52 37.89
C ILE A 335 -20.37 -28.19 38.67
N SER A 336 -19.22 -27.55 38.57
CA SER A 336 -18.94 -26.26 39.20
C SER A 336 -19.83 -25.15 38.65
N ALA A 337 -20.04 -25.07 37.32
CA ALA A 337 -20.92 -24.10 36.68
C ALA A 337 -22.39 -24.30 37.07
N VAL A 338 -22.85 -25.55 37.13
CA VAL A 338 -24.23 -25.88 37.58
C VAL A 338 -24.39 -25.55 39.07
N ASN A 339 -23.38 -25.78 39.91
CA ASN A 339 -23.43 -25.43 41.33
C ASN A 339 -23.39 -23.90 41.56
N SER A 340 -22.64 -23.19 40.78
CA SER A 340 -22.62 -21.69 40.81
C SER A 340 -23.95 -21.10 40.34
N ALA A 341 -24.56 -21.66 39.31
CA ALA A 341 -25.90 -21.26 38.85
C ALA A 341 -26.98 -21.53 39.88
N LYS A 342 -26.90 -22.68 40.55
CA LYS A 342 -27.84 -23.04 41.67
C LYS A 342 -27.66 -22.11 42.88
N THR A 343 -26.44 -21.68 43.19
CA THR A 343 -26.18 -20.73 44.30
C THR A 343 -26.62 -19.30 43.92
N ALA A 344 -26.49 -18.90 42.65
CA ALA A 344 -26.97 -17.62 42.19
C ALA A 344 -28.51 -17.49 42.17
N THR A 345 -29.22 -18.57 41.81
CA THR A 345 -30.68 -18.64 41.89
C THR A 345 -31.21 -18.66 43.33
N LYS A 346 -30.51 -19.31 44.26
CA LYS A 346 -30.85 -19.24 45.71
C LYS A 346 -30.65 -17.86 46.34
N ARG A 347 -29.73 -17.03 45.81
CA ARG A 347 -29.51 -15.65 46.27
C ARG A 347 -30.52 -14.64 45.73
N ARG A 348 -31.18 -14.93 44.59
CA ARG A 348 -32.23 -14.08 44.00
C ARG A 348 -33.66 -14.38 44.52
N GLY A 349 -33.81 -15.41 45.31
CA GLY A 349 -35.09 -15.82 45.88
C GLY A 349 -35.23 -15.57 47.41
N LYS A 350 -34.40 -14.72 47.96
CA LYS A 350 -34.49 -14.09 49.27
C LYS A 350 -34.45 -12.57 49.03
#